data_06492b37df279bb3ed3551e8f65373e3
#
_entry.id   06492b37df279bb3ed3551e8f65373e3
#
_cell.length_a   1.000
_cell.length_b   1.000
_cell.length_c   1.000
_cell.angle_alpha   90.00
_cell.angle_beta   90.00
_cell.angle_gamma   90.00
#
_symmetry.space_group_name_H-M   'P 1'
#
loop_
_entity.id
_entity.type
_entity.pdbx_description
1 polymer ?
#
loop_
_entity_poly.entity_id
_entity_poly.type
_entity_poly.pdbx_seq_one_letter_code
_entity_poly.pdbx_strand_id
1 'polypeptide(L)'
;MVSEEKDVLDSFSYGVYVVSSWRGDEINAMTMRLVSHLPTRPARLSLVMRKRCLTHEFICESRVFAVSVLAQGQELIAGHFGLRSGRNANKFAGVNCRRGCLGAPILEDCRSFLECRLTASHDMGNSILLLGEIVYAGKGALHAHPSLLYRKDDYYG
;
A
#
# COMPACT_ATOMS: atom_id res chain seq x y z
N MET A 1 -5.69 -19.51 -15.96
CA MET A 1 -6.62 -19.67 -14.84
C MET A 1 -8.00 -19.96 -15.43
N VAL A 2 -8.61 -21.05 -15.03
CA VAL A 2 -9.96 -21.43 -15.46
C VAL A 2 -10.96 -20.44 -14.87
N SER A 3 -12.08 -20.16 -15.52
CA SER A 3 -13.06 -19.16 -15.06
C SER A 3 -13.57 -19.45 -13.64
N GLU A 4 -13.81 -20.72 -13.33
CA GLU A 4 -14.27 -21.16 -12.01
C GLU A 4 -13.25 -20.87 -10.90
N GLU A 5 -11.95 -21.11 -11.15
CA GLU A 5 -10.87 -20.80 -10.21
C GLU A 5 -10.79 -19.30 -9.93
N LYS A 6 -10.99 -18.47 -10.97
CA LYS A 6 -11.02 -17.02 -10.81
C LYS A 6 -12.18 -16.56 -9.95
N ASP A 7 -13.38 -17.12 -10.17
CA ASP A 7 -14.58 -16.77 -9.39
C ASP A 7 -14.41 -17.15 -7.91
N VAL A 8 -13.78 -18.28 -7.63
CA VAL A 8 -13.47 -18.71 -6.26
C VAL A 8 -12.47 -17.75 -5.61
N LEU A 9 -11.42 -17.35 -6.31
CA LEU A 9 -10.42 -16.39 -5.80
C LEU A 9 -11.01 -15.00 -5.59
N ASP A 10 -11.94 -14.58 -6.42
CA ASP A 10 -12.65 -13.30 -6.27
C ASP A 10 -13.57 -13.27 -5.02
N SER A 11 -13.81 -14.41 -4.38
CA SER A 11 -14.55 -14.47 -3.10
C SER A 11 -13.74 -14.03 -1.88
N PHE A 12 -12.42 -13.93 -2.00
CA PHE A 12 -11.58 -13.44 -0.90
C PHE A 12 -11.81 -11.94 -0.67
N SER A 13 -11.94 -11.56 0.60
CA SER A 13 -12.11 -10.16 0.98
C SER A 13 -10.76 -9.52 1.29
N TYR A 14 -10.59 -8.28 0.84
CA TYR A 14 -9.38 -7.49 1.06
C TYR A 14 -9.75 -6.08 1.52
N GLY A 15 -8.90 -5.49 2.35
CA GLY A 15 -8.87 -4.05 2.54
C GLY A 15 -8.23 -3.35 1.33
N VAL A 16 -8.21 -2.03 1.38
CA VAL A 16 -7.54 -1.19 0.39
C VAL A 16 -6.54 -0.30 1.08
N TYR A 17 -5.31 -0.29 0.59
CA TYR A 17 -4.16 0.35 1.20
C TYR A 17 -3.41 1.18 0.17
N VAL A 18 -2.81 2.27 0.62
CA VAL A 18 -1.82 3.01 -0.18
C VAL A 18 -0.45 2.74 0.44
N VAL A 19 0.42 2.09 -0.30
CA VAL A 19 1.79 1.79 0.10
C VAL A 19 2.73 2.79 -0.57
N SER A 20 3.56 3.42 0.23
CA SER A 20 4.43 4.51 -0.20
C SER A 20 5.88 4.29 0.21
N SER A 21 6.79 4.93 -0.51
CA SER A 21 8.21 4.94 -0.20
C SER A 21 8.88 6.19 -0.80
N TRP A 22 10.19 6.28 -0.66
CA TRP A 22 10.98 7.40 -1.16
C TRP A 22 12.29 6.91 -1.81
N ARG A 23 12.85 7.77 -2.65
CA ARG A 23 14.19 7.61 -3.25
C ARG A 23 14.81 8.99 -3.39
N GLY A 24 15.78 9.33 -2.55
CA GLY A 24 16.30 10.68 -2.49
C GLY A 24 15.18 11.68 -2.12
N ASP A 25 14.94 12.67 -2.96
CA ASP A 25 13.85 13.65 -2.79
C ASP A 25 12.52 13.21 -3.44
N GLU A 26 12.55 12.10 -4.15
CA GLU A 26 11.36 11.56 -4.82
C GLU A 26 10.52 10.73 -3.86
N ILE A 27 9.20 10.85 -4.00
CA ILE A 27 8.22 10.03 -3.29
C ILE A 27 7.29 9.36 -4.30
N ASN A 28 6.84 8.14 -3.99
CA ASN A 28 5.84 7.45 -4.78
C ASN A 28 4.97 6.55 -3.91
N ALA A 29 3.81 6.22 -4.41
CA ALA A 29 2.88 5.33 -3.77
C ALA A 29 2.05 4.55 -4.79
N MET A 30 1.47 3.46 -4.33
CA MET A 30 0.53 2.65 -5.12
C MET A 30 -0.57 2.10 -4.22
N THR A 31 -1.74 1.92 -4.79
CA THR A 31 -2.85 1.24 -4.13
C THR A 31 -2.64 -0.27 -4.19
N MET A 32 -2.83 -0.94 -3.07
CA MET A 32 -2.68 -2.38 -2.93
C MET A 32 -3.78 -2.98 -2.08
N ARG A 33 -4.08 -4.25 -2.32
CA ARG A 33 -4.96 -5.08 -1.48
C ARG A 33 -4.21 -6.19 -0.74
N LEU A 34 -3.04 -6.61 -1.21
CA LEU A 34 -2.28 -7.72 -0.65
C LEU A 34 -1.33 -7.22 0.45
N VAL A 35 -1.93 -6.76 1.53
CA VAL A 35 -1.25 -6.31 2.75
C VAL A 35 -1.81 -7.09 3.92
N SER A 36 -0.97 -7.72 4.71
CA SER A 36 -1.39 -8.51 5.86
C SER A 36 -0.53 -8.23 7.08
N HIS A 37 -1.18 -8.15 8.24
CA HIS A 37 -0.51 -8.15 9.53
C HIS A 37 -0.04 -9.55 9.88
N LEU A 38 1.22 -9.66 10.28
CA LEU A 38 1.81 -10.89 10.80
C LEU A 38 1.96 -10.76 12.32
N PRO A 39 1.31 -11.63 13.12
CA PRO A 39 1.36 -11.56 14.57
C PRO A 39 2.68 -12.14 15.12
N THR A 40 3.78 -11.55 14.69
CA THR A 40 5.14 -11.92 15.12
C THR A 40 5.65 -10.96 16.17
N ARG A 41 6.80 -11.26 16.75
CA ARG A 41 7.50 -10.34 17.66
C ARG A 41 8.93 -10.17 17.14
N PRO A 42 9.29 -8.94 16.69
CA PRO A 42 8.44 -7.76 16.56
C PRO A 42 7.31 -7.96 15.54
N ALA A 43 6.25 -7.14 15.66
CA ALA A 43 5.12 -7.16 14.73
C ALA A 43 5.58 -6.77 13.31
N ARG A 44 5.04 -7.46 12.31
CA ARG A 44 5.41 -7.28 10.89
C ARG A 44 4.19 -7.13 10.01
N LEU A 45 4.43 -6.56 8.83
CA LEU A 45 3.50 -6.61 7.70
C LEU A 45 4.13 -7.42 6.57
N SER A 46 3.29 -8.11 5.82
CA SER A 46 3.63 -8.66 4.52
C SER A 46 2.93 -7.87 3.42
N LEU A 47 3.65 -7.63 2.32
CA LEU A 47 3.16 -7.01 1.10
C LEU A 47 3.48 -7.92 -0.07
N VAL A 48 2.56 -8.04 -1.03
CA VAL A 48 2.86 -8.67 -2.31
C VAL A 48 2.63 -7.66 -3.42
N MET A 49 3.65 -7.37 -4.20
CA MET A 49 3.58 -6.42 -5.31
C MET A 49 4.36 -6.93 -6.53
N ARG A 50 4.09 -6.33 -7.68
CA ARG A 50 4.84 -6.64 -8.89
C ARG A 50 6.21 -5.97 -8.84
N LYS A 51 7.26 -6.70 -9.21
CA LYS A 51 8.65 -6.20 -9.22
C LYS A 51 8.85 -4.95 -10.10
N ARG A 52 8.07 -4.82 -11.18
CA ARG A 52 8.17 -3.69 -12.11
C ARG A 52 7.60 -2.36 -11.58
N CYS A 53 6.95 -2.36 -10.42
CA CYS A 53 6.37 -1.16 -9.85
C CYS A 53 7.45 -0.20 -9.35
N LEU A 54 7.28 1.09 -9.61
CA LEU A 54 8.22 2.11 -9.16
C LEU A 54 8.34 2.15 -7.63
N THR A 55 7.23 1.96 -6.93
CA THR A 55 7.23 1.88 -5.46
C THR A 55 8.13 0.75 -4.95
N HIS A 56 8.16 -0.39 -5.64
CA HIS A 56 9.07 -1.49 -5.30
C HIS A 56 10.54 -1.06 -5.41
N GLU A 57 10.91 -0.37 -6.48
CA GLU A 57 12.27 0.16 -6.65
C GLU A 57 12.65 1.09 -5.49
N PHE A 58 11.75 1.98 -5.10
CA PHE A 58 11.95 2.90 -3.98
C PHE A 58 12.13 2.17 -2.65
N ILE A 59 11.32 1.14 -2.39
CA ILE A 59 11.43 0.32 -1.18
C ILE A 59 12.77 -0.42 -1.14
N CYS A 60 13.23 -0.96 -2.28
CA CYS A 60 14.51 -1.65 -2.33
C CYS A 60 15.70 -0.73 -2.01
N GLU A 61 15.64 0.53 -2.42
CA GLU A 61 16.71 1.50 -2.16
C GLU A 61 16.64 2.10 -0.76
N SER A 62 15.47 2.57 -0.33
CA SER A 62 15.30 3.22 0.98
C SER A 62 15.23 2.23 2.14
N ARG A 63 14.81 1.00 1.87
CA ARG A 63 14.58 -0.05 2.88
C ARG A 63 13.44 0.27 3.84
N VAL A 64 12.58 1.21 3.48
CA VAL A 64 11.40 1.60 4.26
C VAL A 64 10.15 1.70 3.39
N PHE A 65 9.01 1.53 4.01
CA PHE A 65 7.73 1.82 3.40
C PHE A 65 6.71 2.27 4.45
N ALA A 66 5.71 2.98 4.02
CA ALA A 66 4.55 3.31 4.84
C ALA A 66 3.29 2.70 4.20
N VAL A 67 2.33 2.38 5.05
CA VAL A 67 1.02 1.87 4.65
C VAL A 67 -0.03 2.80 5.23
N SER A 68 -0.82 3.42 4.36
CA SER A 68 -2.02 4.16 4.75
C SER A 68 -3.23 3.26 4.52
N VAL A 69 -3.96 2.95 5.57
CA VAL A 69 -5.19 2.16 5.52
C VAL A 69 -6.33 3.08 5.12
N LEU A 70 -6.96 2.82 3.99
CA LEU A 70 -8.04 3.67 3.51
C LEU A 70 -9.35 3.42 4.26
N ALA A 71 -10.13 4.48 4.43
CA ALA A 71 -11.46 4.44 5.01
C ALA A 71 -12.53 4.33 3.93
N GLN A 72 -13.69 3.82 4.31
CA GLN A 72 -14.88 3.82 3.46
C GLN A 72 -15.14 5.24 2.94
N GLY A 73 -15.42 5.36 1.65
CA GLY A 73 -15.60 6.65 0.96
C GLY A 73 -14.34 7.16 0.24
N GLN A 74 -13.20 6.49 0.37
CA GLN A 74 -11.94 6.87 -0.28
C GLN A 74 -11.66 6.15 -1.59
N GLU A 75 -12.68 5.71 -2.32
CA GLU A 75 -12.54 5.00 -3.61
C GLU A 75 -11.81 5.86 -4.66
N LEU A 76 -12.04 7.16 -4.68
CA LEU A 76 -11.36 8.08 -5.61
C LEU A 76 -9.85 8.15 -5.34
N ILE A 77 -9.44 8.24 -4.08
CA ILE A 77 -8.03 8.23 -3.70
C ILE A 77 -7.37 6.89 -4.03
N ALA A 78 -8.07 5.79 -3.79
CA ALA A 78 -7.60 4.46 -4.16
C ALA A 78 -7.37 4.34 -5.67
N GLY A 79 -8.30 4.79 -6.49
CA GLY A 79 -8.16 4.84 -7.95
C GLY A 79 -7.02 5.76 -8.39
N HIS A 80 -6.86 6.91 -7.75
CA HIS A 80 -5.80 7.87 -8.05
C HIS A 80 -4.39 7.25 -7.92
N PHE A 81 -4.12 6.49 -6.87
CA PHE A 81 -2.84 5.83 -6.66
C PHE A 81 -2.72 4.47 -7.36
N GLY A 82 -3.83 3.82 -7.68
CA GLY A 82 -3.85 2.48 -8.27
C GLY A 82 -3.85 2.44 -9.79
N LEU A 83 -4.47 3.42 -10.44
CA LEU A 83 -4.67 3.43 -11.90
C LEU A 83 -3.64 4.26 -12.67
N ARG A 84 -2.65 4.83 -12.00
CA ARG A 84 -1.61 5.64 -12.60
C ARG A 84 -0.23 5.11 -12.22
N SER A 85 0.75 5.32 -13.11
CA SER A 85 2.15 5.06 -12.81
C SER A 85 2.84 6.34 -12.34
N GLY A 86 3.63 6.25 -11.27
CA GLY A 86 4.51 7.34 -10.82
C GLY A 86 5.61 7.69 -11.82
N ARG A 87 5.87 6.82 -12.81
CA ARG A 87 6.79 7.09 -13.92
C ARG A 87 6.26 8.15 -14.88
N ASN A 88 4.93 8.30 -14.98
CA ASN A 88 4.26 9.16 -15.94
C ASN A 88 3.60 10.38 -15.29
N ALA A 89 3.47 10.41 -13.95
CA ALA A 89 2.77 11.46 -13.24
C ALA A 89 3.26 11.58 -11.80
N ASN A 90 3.25 12.81 -11.26
CA ASN A 90 3.38 13.02 -9.82
C ASN A 90 2.05 12.74 -9.14
N LYS A 91 1.93 11.57 -8.55
CA LYS A 91 0.70 11.13 -7.88
C LYS A 91 0.33 11.94 -6.62
N PHE A 92 1.29 12.64 -6.03
CA PHE A 92 1.09 13.43 -4.81
C PHE A 92 0.68 14.88 -5.08
N ALA A 93 0.67 15.33 -6.33
CA ALA A 93 0.19 16.66 -6.67
C ALA A 93 -1.28 16.81 -6.25
N GLY A 94 -1.57 17.81 -5.40
CA GLY A 94 -2.91 18.07 -4.87
C GLY A 94 -3.40 17.08 -3.79
N VAL A 95 -2.54 16.18 -3.33
CA VAL A 95 -2.87 15.23 -2.28
C VAL A 95 -2.31 15.70 -0.94
N ASN A 96 -3.17 15.68 0.09
CA ASN A 96 -2.77 16.05 1.45
C ASN A 96 -1.98 14.91 2.10
N CYS A 97 -0.67 15.08 2.18
CA CYS A 97 0.24 14.10 2.77
C CYS A 97 1.38 14.78 3.53
N ARG A 98 2.03 14.01 4.39
CA ARG A 98 3.25 14.41 5.09
C ARG A 98 4.27 13.29 5.01
N ARG A 99 5.53 13.60 5.17
CA ARG A 99 6.56 12.59 5.36
C ARG A 99 6.53 12.06 6.79
N GLY A 100 6.54 10.74 6.94
CA GLY A 100 6.62 10.08 8.23
C GLY A 100 8.02 10.12 8.83
N CYS A 101 8.19 9.49 9.98
CA CYS A 101 9.47 9.42 10.71
C CYS A 101 10.55 8.67 9.92
N LEU A 102 10.18 7.69 9.09
CA LEU A 102 11.08 6.95 8.22
C LEU A 102 11.22 7.57 6.81
N GLY A 103 10.55 8.67 6.54
CA GLY A 103 10.65 9.43 5.31
C GLY A 103 9.62 9.09 4.22
N ALA A 104 8.94 7.96 4.30
CA ALA A 104 7.89 7.63 3.36
C ALA A 104 6.66 8.52 3.57
N PRO A 105 5.96 8.92 2.48
CA PRO A 105 4.78 9.77 2.61
C PRO A 105 3.60 9.01 3.21
N ILE A 106 2.87 9.70 4.07
CA ILE A 106 1.66 9.21 4.74
C ILE A 106 0.50 10.10 4.32
N LEU A 107 -0.62 9.51 3.91
CA LEU A 107 -1.84 10.26 3.65
C LEU A 107 -2.42 10.78 4.97
N GLU A 108 -2.70 12.08 5.04
CA GLU A 108 -3.34 12.65 6.24
C GLU A 108 -4.79 12.20 6.34
N ASP A 109 -5.50 12.15 5.21
CA ASP A 109 -6.84 11.61 5.10
C ASP A 109 -6.76 10.09 4.87
N CYS A 110 -6.61 9.35 5.94
CA CYS A 110 -6.67 7.89 5.98
C CYS A 110 -7.27 7.45 7.32
N ARG A 111 -7.59 6.16 7.43
CA ARG A 111 -8.09 5.59 8.68
C ARG A 111 -6.98 5.45 9.72
N SER A 112 -5.87 4.87 9.29
CA SER A 112 -4.69 4.64 10.12
C SER A 112 -3.46 4.46 9.22
N PHE A 113 -2.29 4.53 9.80
CA PHE A 113 -1.05 4.35 9.07
C PHE A 113 -0.03 3.55 9.88
N LEU A 114 0.89 2.93 9.15
CA LEU A 114 2.03 2.21 9.72
C LEU A 114 3.29 2.59 8.93
N GLU A 115 4.42 2.67 9.62
CA GLU A 115 5.72 2.85 9.01
C GLU A 115 6.58 1.62 9.31
N CYS A 116 7.20 1.07 8.29
CA CYS A 116 7.90 -0.21 8.37
C CYS A 116 9.32 -0.11 7.83
N ARG A 117 10.22 -0.89 8.41
CA ARG A 117 11.53 -1.21 7.85
C ARG A 117 11.48 -2.55 7.15
N LEU A 118 11.96 -2.58 5.92
CA LEU A 118 12.07 -3.83 5.17
C LEU A 118 13.08 -4.76 5.86
N THR A 119 12.65 -5.96 6.18
CA THR A 119 13.48 -6.98 6.87
C THR A 119 13.83 -8.16 5.99
N ALA A 120 12.95 -8.51 5.06
CA ALA A 120 13.16 -9.64 4.16
C ALA A 120 12.34 -9.47 2.89
N SER A 121 12.75 -10.17 1.84
CA SER A 121 12.01 -10.27 0.60
C SER A 121 12.10 -11.69 0.05
N HIS A 122 11.05 -12.13 -0.63
CA HIS A 122 11.00 -13.44 -1.29
C HIS A 122 10.52 -13.27 -2.72
N ASP A 123 11.38 -13.66 -3.66
CA ASP A 123 11.09 -13.60 -5.09
C ASP A 123 10.08 -14.70 -5.47
N MET A 124 8.97 -14.31 -6.12
CA MET A 124 7.94 -15.22 -6.59
C MET A 124 7.76 -15.17 -8.13
N GLY A 125 8.82 -14.80 -8.84
CA GLY A 125 8.78 -14.66 -10.30
C GLY A 125 8.56 -13.19 -10.71
N ASN A 126 7.39 -12.84 -11.21
CA ASN A 126 7.03 -11.47 -11.60
C ASN A 126 6.56 -10.62 -10.41
N SER A 127 6.28 -11.24 -9.28
CA SER A 127 5.88 -10.61 -8.02
C SER A 127 6.91 -10.88 -6.93
N ILE A 128 6.85 -10.09 -5.87
CA ILE A 128 7.73 -10.21 -4.72
C ILE A 128 6.93 -10.07 -3.44
N LEU A 129 7.22 -10.93 -2.47
CA LEU A 129 6.74 -10.82 -1.10
C LEU A 129 7.76 -10.00 -0.31
N LEU A 130 7.31 -8.92 0.29
CA LEU A 130 8.12 -8.06 1.16
C LEU A 130 7.63 -8.20 2.60
N LEU A 131 8.56 -8.33 3.53
CA LEU A 131 8.30 -8.34 4.96
C LEU A 131 8.90 -7.10 5.59
N GLY A 132 8.12 -6.38 6.38
CA GLY A 132 8.57 -5.19 7.09
C GLY A 132 8.23 -5.24 8.56
N GLU A 133 9.17 -4.83 9.41
CA GLU A 133 8.93 -4.61 10.83
C GLU A 133 8.19 -3.30 11.02
N ILE A 134 7.09 -3.33 11.79
CA ILE A 134 6.33 -2.14 12.15
C ILE A 134 7.11 -1.35 13.19
N VAL A 135 7.53 -0.12 12.84
CA VAL A 135 8.29 0.77 13.69
C VAL A 135 7.40 1.84 14.32
N TYR A 136 6.47 2.39 13.54
CA TYR A 136 5.50 3.39 13.99
C TYR A 136 4.11 3.03 13.49
N ALA A 137 3.11 3.40 14.27
CA ALA A 137 1.70 3.26 13.89
C ALA A 137 0.90 4.42 14.47
N GLY A 138 -0.12 4.86 13.77
CA GLY A 138 -0.95 5.96 14.22
C GLY A 138 -2.34 5.96 13.58
N LYS A 139 -3.20 6.82 14.14
CA LYS A 139 -4.54 7.06 13.61
C LYS A 139 -4.49 8.21 12.61
N GLY A 140 -5.20 8.04 11.49
CA GLY A 140 -5.42 9.10 10.51
C GLY A 140 -6.65 9.94 10.86
N ALA A 141 -6.91 10.97 10.05
CA ALA A 141 -8.06 11.86 10.22
C ALA A 141 -9.41 11.13 10.13
N LEU A 142 -9.46 9.99 9.43
CA LEU A 142 -10.66 9.18 9.21
C LEU A 142 -10.72 7.92 10.09
N HIS A 143 -10.04 7.92 11.23
CA HIS A 143 -9.95 6.72 12.08
C HIS A 143 -11.29 6.22 12.64
N ALA A 144 -12.30 7.09 12.73
CA ALA A 144 -13.64 6.72 13.19
C ALA A 144 -14.47 6.03 12.08
N HIS A 145 -14.06 6.11 10.82
CA HIS A 145 -14.75 5.48 9.71
C HIS A 145 -14.32 4.01 9.55
N PRO A 146 -15.19 3.11 9.07
CA PRO A 146 -14.80 1.74 8.77
C PRO A 146 -13.76 1.69 7.65
N SER A 147 -13.01 0.59 7.56
CA SER A 147 -12.03 0.37 6.51
C SER A 147 -12.71 0.22 5.15
N LEU A 148 -12.06 0.74 4.10
CA LEU A 148 -12.47 0.52 2.73
C LEU A 148 -12.21 -0.94 2.35
N LEU A 149 -13.24 -1.62 1.85
CA LEU A 149 -13.12 -2.97 1.31
C LEU A 149 -12.94 -2.92 -0.21
N TYR A 150 -12.05 -3.74 -0.71
CA TYR A 150 -11.82 -3.88 -2.15
C TYR A 150 -13.04 -4.51 -2.82
N ARG A 151 -13.52 -3.84 -3.86
CA ARG A 151 -14.53 -4.34 -4.79
C ARG A 151 -14.03 -4.11 -6.21
N LYS A 152 -13.96 -5.16 -6.98
CA LYS A 152 -13.44 -5.10 -8.34
C LYS A 152 -14.18 -4.07 -9.21
N ASP A 153 -15.48 -3.99 -9.07
CA ASP A 153 -16.35 -3.10 -9.85
C ASP A 153 -16.10 -1.61 -9.57
N ASP A 154 -15.53 -1.27 -8.41
CA ASP A 154 -15.16 0.10 -8.06
C ASP A 154 -13.99 0.63 -8.89
N TYR A 155 -13.19 -0.27 -9.51
CA TYR A 155 -11.93 0.08 -10.20
C TYR A 155 -11.88 -0.39 -11.66
N TYR A 156 -12.63 -1.42 -12.02
CA TYR A 156 -12.57 -2.10 -13.33
C TYR A 156 -13.96 -2.36 -13.93
N GLY A 157 -14.91 -1.59 -13.48
CA GLY A 157 -16.29 -1.67 -13.98
C GLY A 157 -16.47 -1.23 -15.42
#